data_21a77a66e5b83dfacf557cabfae82e51
#
_entry.id   21a77a66e5b83dfacf557cabfae82e51
#
_cell.length_a   1.000
_cell.length_b   1.000
_cell.length_c   1.000
_cell.angle_alpha   90.00
_cell.angle_beta   90.00
_cell.angle_gamma   90.00
#
_symmetry.space_group_name_H-M   'P 1'
#
loop_
_entity.id
_entity.type
_entity.pdbx_description
1 polymer ?
#
loop_
_entity_poly.entity_id
_entity_poly.type
_entity_poly.pdbx_seq_one_letter_code
_entity_poly.pdbx_strand_id
1 'polypeptide(L)'
;MTNPSPDLAALRDAIISGDPSRAMPALVGLREVPVDQAVPLLLLGLEQGIFMVRSLSCAGLGVKQSEEGWQALVNAVQHDEDANVRAEAANSLVSHALERAWPLLREVFAADQQWLVRCSILSALAEQPTIDPAWLLELAAMAISDADGTVRVGGAEILGRLVHDHSDGQARALLQQLQADTDHRVVAAALNGLQG
;
A
#
# COMPACT_ATOMS: atom_id res chain seq x y z
N MET A 1 -30.11 11.53 19.52
CA MET A 1 -30.22 12.36 18.28
C MET A 1 -29.67 11.50 17.16
N THR A 2 -30.54 10.92 16.32
CA THR A 2 -30.12 10.18 15.13
C THR A 2 -29.58 11.19 14.12
N ASN A 3 -28.31 11.07 13.78
CA ASN A 3 -27.75 11.81 12.64
C ASN A 3 -28.60 11.50 11.40
N PRO A 4 -29.03 12.50 10.61
CA PRO A 4 -29.75 12.20 9.38
C PRO A 4 -28.89 11.33 8.49
N SER A 5 -29.49 10.31 7.88
CA SER A 5 -28.80 9.45 6.92
C SER A 5 -28.18 10.32 5.82
N PRO A 6 -26.92 10.04 5.42
CA PRO A 6 -26.25 10.83 4.37
C PRO A 6 -27.10 10.81 3.07
N ASP A 7 -27.20 11.95 2.42
CA ASP A 7 -27.84 12.04 1.11
C ASP A 7 -26.92 11.42 0.04
N LEU A 8 -27.19 10.18 -0.32
CA LEU A 8 -26.38 9.42 -1.29
C LEU A 8 -26.39 10.05 -2.69
N ALA A 9 -27.48 10.74 -3.07
CA ALA A 9 -27.55 11.41 -4.35
C ALA A 9 -26.61 12.64 -4.36
N ALA A 10 -26.60 13.42 -3.30
CA ALA A 10 -25.68 14.54 -3.16
C ALA A 10 -24.21 14.09 -3.10
N LEU A 11 -23.91 12.98 -2.40
CA LEU A 11 -22.56 12.40 -2.37
C LEU A 11 -22.12 11.96 -3.78
N ARG A 12 -22.98 11.25 -4.50
CA ARG A 12 -22.75 10.83 -5.87
C ARG A 12 -22.44 12.01 -6.79
N ASP A 13 -23.29 13.04 -6.78
CA ASP A 13 -23.12 14.24 -7.60
C ASP A 13 -21.84 15.01 -7.28
N ALA A 14 -21.41 15.00 -6.02
CA ALA A 14 -20.14 15.58 -5.61
C ALA A 14 -18.95 14.76 -6.13
N ILE A 15 -18.98 13.42 -6.03
CA ILE A 15 -17.90 12.52 -6.49
C ILE A 15 -17.68 12.66 -8.00
N ILE A 16 -18.75 12.69 -8.79
CA ILE A 16 -18.65 12.76 -10.26
C ILE A 16 -18.55 14.19 -10.80
N SER A 17 -18.46 15.20 -9.94
CA SER A 17 -18.49 16.62 -10.34
C SER A 17 -17.25 17.07 -11.13
N GLY A 18 -16.16 16.30 -11.14
CA GLY A 18 -14.88 16.71 -11.69
C GLY A 18 -14.13 17.75 -10.82
N ASP A 19 -14.69 18.14 -9.67
CA ASP A 19 -14.10 19.10 -8.74
C ASP A 19 -13.60 18.36 -7.49
N PRO A 20 -12.27 18.28 -7.26
CA PRO A 20 -11.72 17.59 -6.10
C PRO A 20 -12.13 18.21 -4.77
N SER A 21 -12.42 19.51 -4.73
CA SER A 21 -12.89 20.19 -3.51
C SER A 21 -14.28 19.73 -3.06
N ARG A 22 -15.07 19.15 -3.96
CA ARG A 22 -16.36 18.54 -3.70
C ARG A 22 -16.25 17.01 -3.55
N ALA A 23 -15.50 16.36 -4.44
CA ALA A 23 -15.40 14.92 -4.49
C ALA A 23 -14.70 14.33 -3.26
N MET A 24 -13.58 14.90 -2.82
CA MET A 24 -12.81 14.36 -1.70
C MET A 24 -13.59 14.37 -0.37
N PRO A 25 -14.25 15.46 0.05
CA PRO A 25 -15.10 15.42 1.24
C PRO A 25 -16.26 14.43 1.14
N ALA A 26 -16.85 14.27 -0.06
CA ALA A 26 -17.91 13.29 -0.29
C ALA A 26 -17.40 11.84 -0.10
N LEU A 27 -16.22 11.51 -0.65
CA LEU A 27 -15.58 10.20 -0.44
C LEU A 27 -15.27 9.94 1.03
N VAL A 28 -14.76 10.93 1.76
CA VAL A 28 -14.55 10.83 3.21
C VAL A 28 -15.85 10.55 3.96
N GLY A 29 -16.94 11.20 3.54
CA GLY A 29 -18.28 11.00 4.10
C GLY A 29 -18.81 9.57 3.94
N LEU A 30 -18.32 8.81 2.97
CA LEU A 30 -18.69 7.39 2.77
C LEU A 30 -18.24 6.47 3.92
N ARG A 31 -17.35 6.95 4.80
CA ARG A 31 -16.92 6.18 5.97
C ARG A 31 -18.10 5.78 6.85
N GLU A 32 -19.10 6.63 6.99
CA GLU A 32 -20.29 6.41 7.81
C GLU A 32 -21.43 5.71 7.05
N VAL A 33 -21.27 5.49 5.73
CA VAL A 33 -22.27 4.84 4.87
C VAL A 33 -22.09 3.33 4.91
N PRO A 34 -23.17 2.51 4.95
CA PRO A 34 -23.07 1.06 4.82
C PRO A 34 -22.34 0.59 3.58
N VAL A 35 -21.68 -0.58 3.65
CA VAL A 35 -20.81 -1.12 2.59
C VAL A 35 -21.51 -1.23 1.26
N ASP A 36 -22.72 -1.78 1.24
CA ASP A 36 -23.55 -1.99 0.06
C ASP A 36 -23.93 -0.70 -0.68
N GLN A 37 -23.95 0.42 0.04
CA GLN A 37 -24.23 1.75 -0.51
C GLN A 37 -22.95 2.54 -0.82
N ALA A 38 -21.89 2.34 -0.03
CA ALA A 38 -20.64 3.05 -0.20
C ALA A 38 -19.80 2.53 -1.38
N VAL A 39 -19.73 1.20 -1.55
CA VAL A 39 -18.90 0.57 -2.59
C VAL A 39 -19.24 1.06 -3.99
N PRO A 40 -20.50 1.13 -4.43
CA PRO A 40 -20.83 1.66 -5.75
C PRO A 40 -20.36 3.10 -5.97
N LEU A 41 -20.38 3.94 -4.93
CA LEU A 41 -19.91 5.32 -5.00
C LEU A 41 -18.39 5.44 -5.03
N LEU A 42 -17.68 4.57 -4.29
CA LEU A 42 -16.21 4.46 -4.35
C LEU A 42 -15.75 4.00 -5.73
N LEU A 43 -16.45 3.06 -6.35
CA LEU A 43 -16.16 2.62 -7.72
C LEU A 43 -16.31 3.76 -8.74
N LEU A 44 -17.34 4.61 -8.61
CA LEU A 44 -17.47 5.82 -9.43
C LEU A 44 -16.30 6.79 -9.22
N GLY A 45 -15.75 6.85 -8.01
CA GLY A 45 -14.57 7.66 -7.72
C GLY A 45 -13.31 7.16 -8.42
N LEU A 46 -13.16 5.86 -8.65
CA LEU A 46 -12.05 5.27 -9.43
C LEU A 46 -12.10 5.65 -10.91
N GLU A 47 -13.26 5.98 -11.45
CA GLU A 47 -13.44 6.38 -12.85
C GLU A 47 -13.10 7.85 -13.11
N GLN A 48 -12.78 8.63 -12.06
CA GLN A 48 -12.53 10.06 -12.21
C GLN A 48 -11.13 10.35 -12.77
N GLY A 49 -11.01 11.40 -13.58
CA GLY A 49 -9.73 11.80 -14.19
C GLY A 49 -8.68 12.32 -13.20
N ILE A 50 -9.07 12.65 -11.96
CA ILE A 50 -8.19 13.24 -10.94
C ILE A 50 -7.62 12.14 -10.06
N PHE A 51 -6.30 11.94 -10.09
CA PHE A 51 -5.63 10.86 -9.35
C PHE A 51 -5.92 10.88 -7.84
N MET A 52 -6.03 12.06 -7.21
CA MET A 52 -6.35 12.20 -5.80
C MET A 52 -7.74 11.62 -5.45
N VAL A 53 -8.70 11.77 -6.36
CA VAL A 53 -10.05 11.19 -6.19
C VAL A 53 -9.97 9.67 -6.32
N ARG A 54 -9.24 9.14 -7.31
CA ARG A 54 -9.02 7.70 -7.48
C ARG A 54 -8.27 7.10 -6.28
N SER A 55 -7.20 7.75 -5.81
CA SER A 55 -6.42 7.31 -4.65
C SER A 55 -7.30 7.24 -3.38
N LEU A 56 -8.07 8.28 -3.10
CA LEU A 56 -8.97 8.28 -1.94
C LEU A 56 -10.08 7.24 -2.06
N SER A 57 -10.50 6.93 -3.29
CA SER A 57 -11.46 5.84 -3.55
C SER A 57 -10.84 4.47 -3.27
N CYS A 58 -9.57 4.24 -3.62
CA CYS A 58 -8.83 3.03 -3.21
C CYS A 58 -8.79 2.90 -1.69
N ALA A 59 -8.44 3.95 -0.96
CA ALA A 59 -8.44 3.95 0.50
C ALA A 59 -9.82 3.61 1.08
N GLY A 60 -10.87 4.16 0.49
CA GLY A 60 -12.26 3.84 0.87
C GLY A 60 -12.60 2.36 0.66
N LEU A 61 -12.20 1.77 -0.46
CA LEU A 61 -12.42 0.34 -0.77
C LEU A 61 -11.62 -0.58 0.14
N GLY A 62 -10.44 -0.17 0.62
CA GLY A 62 -9.68 -0.90 1.63
C GLY A 62 -10.44 -1.02 2.96
N VAL A 63 -11.22 0.01 3.32
CA VAL A 63 -12.06 0.04 4.54
C VAL A 63 -13.42 -0.64 4.31
N LYS A 64 -14.05 -0.40 3.16
CA LYS A 64 -15.36 -0.95 2.77
C LYS A 64 -15.18 -2.27 2.01
N GLN A 65 -14.76 -3.31 2.73
CA GLN A 65 -14.40 -4.60 2.15
C GLN A 65 -15.57 -5.26 1.41
N SER A 66 -15.36 -5.56 0.13
CA SER A 66 -16.28 -6.29 -0.74
C SER A 66 -15.50 -6.97 -1.86
N GLU A 67 -16.08 -7.99 -2.51
CA GLU A 67 -15.40 -8.65 -3.63
C GLU A 67 -15.26 -7.71 -4.84
N GLU A 68 -16.25 -6.87 -5.11
CA GLU A 68 -16.18 -5.87 -6.18
C GLU A 68 -15.06 -4.84 -5.90
N GLY A 69 -14.97 -4.38 -4.64
CA GLY A 69 -13.88 -3.49 -4.19
C GLY A 69 -12.51 -4.16 -4.33
N TRP A 70 -12.40 -5.44 -3.97
CA TRP A 70 -11.17 -6.20 -4.17
C TRP A 70 -10.73 -6.22 -5.64
N GLN A 71 -11.64 -6.58 -6.56
CA GLN A 71 -11.32 -6.65 -7.99
C GLN A 71 -10.93 -5.27 -8.55
N ALA A 72 -11.58 -4.22 -8.10
CA ALA A 72 -11.24 -2.86 -8.47
C ALA A 72 -9.84 -2.45 -7.97
N LEU A 73 -9.48 -2.80 -6.75
CA LEU A 73 -8.15 -2.56 -6.19
C LEU A 73 -7.06 -3.36 -6.93
N VAL A 74 -7.33 -4.63 -7.29
CA VAL A 74 -6.43 -5.44 -8.12
C VAL A 74 -6.18 -4.78 -9.47
N ASN A 75 -7.23 -4.30 -10.12
CA ASN A 75 -7.08 -3.57 -11.38
C ASN A 75 -6.29 -2.26 -11.20
N ALA A 76 -6.59 -1.50 -10.15
CA ALA A 76 -5.91 -0.23 -9.88
C ALA A 76 -4.41 -0.42 -9.60
N VAL A 77 -4.01 -1.40 -8.78
CA VAL A 77 -2.59 -1.64 -8.47
C VAL A 77 -1.77 -2.07 -9.67
N GLN A 78 -2.38 -2.74 -10.63
CA GLN A 78 -1.70 -3.24 -11.82
C GLN A 78 -1.69 -2.24 -12.98
N HIS A 79 -2.71 -1.39 -13.10
CA HIS A 79 -2.99 -0.71 -14.37
C HIS A 79 -3.25 0.80 -14.24
N ASP A 80 -3.45 1.37 -13.04
CA ASP A 80 -3.64 2.82 -12.95
C ASP A 80 -2.38 3.55 -13.44
N GLU A 81 -2.58 4.59 -14.23
CA GLU A 81 -1.48 5.39 -14.80
C GLU A 81 -0.67 6.12 -13.73
N ASP A 82 -1.30 6.49 -12.61
CA ASP A 82 -0.68 7.27 -11.55
C ASP A 82 -0.10 6.38 -10.44
N ALA A 83 1.17 6.57 -10.14
CA ALA A 83 1.88 5.79 -9.14
C ALA A 83 1.31 5.96 -7.72
N ASN A 84 0.72 7.11 -7.39
CA ASN A 84 0.09 7.30 -6.08
C ASN A 84 -1.18 6.45 -5.94
N VAL A 85 -1.94 6.29 -7.03
CA VAL A 85 -3.12 5.43 -7.04
C VAL A 85 -2.71 3.96 -6.90
N ARG A 86 -1.68 3.52 -7.65
CA ARG A 86 -1.16 2.15 -7.52
C ARG A 86 -0.63 1.87 -6.11
N ALA A 87 0.10 2.83 -5.52
CA ALA A 87 0.61 2.74 -4.16
C ALA A 87 -0.51 2.60 -3.12
N GLU A 88 -1.56 3.43 -3.22
CA GLU A 88 -2.71 3.37 -2.32
C GLU A 88 -3.54 2.09 -2.51
N ALA A 89 -3.68 1.63 -3.76
CA ALA A 89 -4.33 0.35 -4.04
C ALA A 89 -3.58 -0.82 -3.39
N ALA A 90 -2.24 -0.81 -3.39
CA ALA A 90 -1.42 -1.80 -2.70
C ALA A 90 -1.68 -1.81 -1.19
N ASN A 91 -1.67 -0.64 -0.54
CA ASN A 91 -1.98 -0.49 0.88
C ASN A 91 -3.38 -1.03 1.20
N SER A 92 -4.35 -0.69 0.35
CA SER A 92 -5.75 -1.09 0.51
C SER A 92 -5.95 -2.59 0.36
N LEU A 93 -5.23 -3.25 -0.56
CA LEU A 93 -5.26 -4.71 -0.73
C LEU A 93 -4.74 -5.44 0.51
N VAL A 94 -3.65 -4.96 1.13
CA VAL A 94 -3.12 -5.52 2.37
C VAL A 94 -4.14 -5.40 3.50
N SER A 95 -4.77 -4.24 3.64
CA SER A 95 -5.81 -3.99 4.65
C SER A 95 -7.06 -4.84 4.43
N HIS A 96 -7.34 -5.19 3.17
CA HIS A 96 -8.51 -5.99 2.80
C HIS A 96 -8.30 -7.48 3.11
N ALA A 97 -7.20 -8.08 2.66
CA ALA A 97 -6.88 -9.49 2.89
C ALA A 97 -5.40 -9.78 2.62
N LEU A 98 -4.58 -9.78 3.68
CA LEU A 98 -3.13 -9.94 3.61
C LEU A 98 -2.67 -11.17 2.81
N GLU A 99 -3.20 -12.35 3.15
CA GLU A 99 -2.79 -13.62 2.52
C GLU A 99 -3.14 -13.67 1.03
N ARG A 100 -4.27 -13.07 0.66
CA ARG A 100 -4.72 -12.96 -0.72
C ARG A 100 -3.92 -11.91 -1.50
N ALA A 101 -3.48 -10.84 -0.83
CA ALA A 101 -2.71 -9.74 -1.41
C ALA A 101 -1.25 -10.13 -1.69
N TRP A 102 -0.65 -10.95 -0.84
CA TRP A 102 0.78 -11.26 -0.90
C TRP A 102 1.28 -11.71 -2.28
N PRO A 103 0.75 -12.76 -2.94
CA PRO A 103 1.27 -13.22 -4.22
C PRO A 103 1.20 -12.13 -5.30
N LEU A 104 0.10 -11.37 -5.33
CA LEU A 104 -0.07 -10.26 -6.26
C LEU A 104 0.93 -9.13 -6.01
N LEU A 105 1.07 -8.69 -4.75
CA LEU A 105 1.93 -7.56 -4.41
C LEU A 105 3.42 -7.89 -4.61
N ARG A 106 3.80 -9.14 -4.42
CA ARG A 106 5.14 -9.63 -4.77
C ARG A 106 5.42 -9.46 -6.26
N GLU A 107 4.45 -9.79 -7.12
CA GLU A 107 4.57 -9.62 -8.58
C GLU A 107 4.62 -8.14 -8.96
N VAL A 108 3.74 -7.32 -8.38
CA VAL A 108 3.73 -5.87 -8.61
C VAL A 108 5.04 -5.24 -8.17
N PHE A 109 5.57 -5.63 -6.99
CA PHE A 109 6.86 -5.16 -6.51
C PHE A 109 8.00 -5.43 -7.51
N ALA A 110 8.02 -6.61 -8.10
CA ALA A 110 9.04 -6.99 -9.07
C ALA A 110 8.92 -6.24 -10.42
N ALA A 111 7.70 -5.83 -10.80
CA ALA A 111 7.40 -5.29 -12.13
C ALA A 111 7.28 -3.77 -12.18
N ASP A 112 6.81 -3.12 -11.10
CA ASP A 112 6.53 -1.67 -11.12
C ASP A 112 7.82 -0.85 -11.17
N GLN A 113 7.87 0.12 -12.08
CA GLN A 113 9.04 0.95 -12.30
C GLN A 113 9.14 2.13 -11.31
N GLN A 114 8.06 2.42 -10.56
CA GLN A 114 8.03 3.56 -9.65
C GLN A 114 8.45 3.14 -8.24
N TRP A 115 9.53 3.72 -7.74
CA TRP A 115 10.04 3.47 -6.39
C TRP A 115 8.97 3.68 -5.30
N LEU A 116 8.07 4.65 -5.50
CA LEU A 116 6.98 4.95 -4.57
C LEU A 116 6.06 3.74 -4.35
N VAL A 117 5.69 3.04 -5.43
CA VAL A 117 4.81 1.85 -5.34
C VAL A 117 5.53 0.73 -4.60
N ARG A 118 6.82 0.49 -4.92
CA ARG A 118 7.61 -0.52 -4.23
C ARG A 118 7.79 -0.21 -2.74
N CYS A 119 8.08 1.05 -2.39
CA CYS A 119 8.14 1.47 -0.99
C CYS A 119 6.80 1.31 -0.26
N SER A 120 5.69 1.64 -0.92
CA SER A 120 4.36 1.45 -0.32
C SER A 120 4.06 -0.02 -0.04
N ILE A 121 4.43 -0.92 -0.95
CA ILE A 121 4.29 -2.38 -0.73
C ILE A 121 5.14 -2.84 0.46
N LEU A 122 6.41 -2.39 0.54
CA LEU A 122 7.29 -2.70 1.68
C LEU A 122 6.65 -2.27 3.01
N SER A 123 6.22 -1.02 3.10
CA SER A 123 5.63 -0.46 4.31
C SER A 123 4.33 -1.17 4.69
N ALA A 124 3.42 -1.33 3.72
CA ALA A 124 2.12 -1.94 3.96
C ALA A 124 2.23 -3.38 4.51
N LEU A 125 3.14 -4.17 3.96
CA LEU A 125 3.38 -5.54 4.40
C LEU A 125 4.15 -5.58 5.73
N ALA A 126 5.17 -4.73 5.89
CA ALA A 126 5.94 -4.68 7.13
C ALA A 126 5.10 -4.24 8.35
N GLU A 127 4.07 -3.42 8.16
CA GLU A 127 3.18 -2.99 9.24
C GLU A 127 2.21 -4.07 9.73
N GLN A 128 2.07 -5.20 9.02
CA GLN A 128 1.15 -6.25 9.41
C GLN A 128 1.73 -7.09 10.57
N PRO A 129 1.04 -7.15 11.72
CA PRO A 129 1.56 -7.86 12.89
C PRO A 129 1.57 -9.38 12.73
N THR A 130 0.77 -9.91 11.80
CA THR A 130 0.60 -11.35 11.56
C THR A 130 1.26 -11.83 10.27
N ILE A 131 2.07 -10.99 9.63
CA ILE A 131 2.75 -11.37 8.39
C ILE A 131 3.75 -12.50 8.62
N ASP A 132 3.79 -13.44 7.70
CA ASP A 132 4.80 -14.51 7.72
C ASP A 132 6.20 -13.90 7.57
N PRO A 133 7.12 -14.12 8.52
CA PRO A 133 8.50 -13.65 8.42
C PRO A 133 9.21 -14.07 7.15
N ALA A 134 8.86 -15.25 6.57
CA ALA A 134 9.43 -15.71 5.32
C ALA A 134 9.05 -14.81 4.14
N TRP A 135 7.83 -14.27 4.11
CA TRP A 135 7.41 -13.30 3.09
C TRP A 135 8.16 -11.98 3.21
N LEU A 136 8.37 -11.50 4.44
CA LEU A 136 9.18 -10.32 4.68
C LEU A 136 10.63 -10.50 4.25
N LEU A 137 11.21 -11.68 4.54
CA LEU A 137 12.58 -11.99 4.12
C LEU A 137 12.71 -12.02 2.59
N GLU A 138 11.77 -12.66 1.90
CA GLU A 138 11.73 -12.71 0.44
C GLU A 138 11.63 -11.30 -0.15
N LEU A 139 10.70 -10.49 0.34
CA LEU A 139 10.49 -9.13 -0.14
C LEU A 139 11.70 -8.23 0.12
N ALA A 140 12.29 -8.32 1.32
CA ALA A 140 13.48 -7.58 1.68
C ALA A 140 14.70 -7.97 0.82
N ALA A 141 14.85 -9.27 0.50
CA ALA A 141 15.90 -9.74 -0.40
C ALA A 141 15.76 -9.17 -1.82
N MET A 142 14.54 -8.98 -2.31
CA MET A 142 14.28 -8.28 -3.57
C MET A 142 14.62 -6.78 -3.43
N ALA A 143 14.17 -6.15 -2.36
CA ALA A 143 14.32 -4.72 -2.12
C ALA A 143 15.77 -4.26 -2.02
N ILE A 144 16.66 -5.03 -1.38
CA ILE A 144 18.07 -4.67 -1.24
C ILE A 144 18.87 -4.71 -2.55
N SER A 145 18.29 -5.28 -3.60
CA SER A 145 18.87 -5.30 -4.95
C SER A 145 18.27 -4.22 -5.87
N ASP A 146 17.41 -3.36 -5.34
CA ASP A 146 16.71 -2.32 -6.12
C ASP A 146 17.68 -1.22 -6.60
N ALA A 147 17.38 -0.65 -7.76
CA ALA A 147 18.13 0.49 -8.27
C ALA A 147 17.96 1.76 -7.41
N ASP A 148 16.78 1.93 -6.78
CA ASP A 148 16.48 3.07 -5.92
C ASP A 148 16.95 2.84 -4.48
N GLY A 149 17.78 3.77 -3.98
CA GLY A 149 18.32 3.70 -2.61
C GLY A 149 17.26 3.74 -1.52
N THR A 150 16.11 4.37 -1.75
CA THR A 150 15.02 4.43 -0.76
C THR A 150 14.35 3.06 -0.61
N VAL A 151 14.18 2.33 -1.70
CA VAL A 151 13.68 0.95 -1.68
C VAL A 151 14.68 0.03 -0.95
N ARG A 152 15.99 0.18 -1.23
CA ARG A 152 17.04 -0.58 -0.52
C ARG A 152 17.06 -0.29 0.98
N VAL A 153 16.86 0.97 1.40
CA VAL A 153 16.71 1.34 2.82
C VAL A 153 15.55 0.59 3.46
N GLY A 154 14.37 0.60 2.83
CA GLY A 154 13.20 -0.14 3.33
C GLY A 154 13.47 -1.64 3.47
N GLY A 155 14.17 -2.23 2.50
CA GLY A 155 14.63 -3.62 2.60
C GLY A 155 15.54 -3.88 3.80
N ALA A 156 16.53 -2.99 4.02
CA ALA A 156 17.45 -3.08 5.15
C ALA A 156 16.73 -2.95 6.51
N GLU A 157 15.74 -2.06 6.62
CA GLU A 157 14.94 -1.89 7.84
C GLU A 157 14.11 -3.15 8.16
N ILE A 158 13.52 -3.77 7.13
CA ILE A 158 12.79 -5.05 7.29
C ILE A 158 13.75 -6.15 7.76
N LEU A 159 14.94 -6.27 7.15
CA LEU A 159 15.95 -7.24 7.57
C LEU A 159 16.38 -7.00 9.04
N GLY A 160 16.56 -5.74 9.44
CA GLY A 160 16.87 -5.38 10.83
C GLY A 160 15.79 -5.88 11.79
N ARG A 161 14.52 -5.68 11.47
CA ARG A 161 13.39 -6.20 12.26
C ARG A 161 13.40 -7.73 12.34
N LEU A 162 13.68 -8.43 11.24
CA LEU A 162 13.76 -9.90 11.24
C LEU A 162 14.91 -10.41 12.12
N VAL A 163 16.04 -9.71 12.17
CA VAL A 163 17.14 -10.04 13.08
C VAL A 163 16.73 -9.84 14.54
N HIS A 164 16.05 -8.74 14.86
CA HIS A 164 15.61 -8.44 16.22
C HIS A 164 14.52 -9.37 16.72
N ASP A 165 13.46 -9.54 15.94
CA ASP A 165 12.25 -10.21 16.38
C ASP A 165 12.36 -11.74 16.27
N HIS A 166 13.15 -12.23 15.31
CA HIS A 166 13.23 -13.65 14.95
C HIS A 166 14.64 -14.25 15.01
N SER A 167 15.66 -13.44 15.31
CA SER A 167 17.08 -13.86 15.29
C SER A 167 17.49 -14.48 13.95
N ASP A 168 16.95 -13.95 12.84
CA ASP A 168 17.12 -14.52 11.50
C ASP A 168 18.55 -14.38 11.02
N GLY A 169 19.23 -15.51 10.84
CA GLY A 169 20.64 -15.57 10.40
C GLY A 169 20.82 -15.15 8.95
N GLN A 170 19.83 -15.41 8.07
CA GLN A 170 19.89 -14.99 6.67
C GLN A 170 19.70 -13.47 6.55
N ALA A 171 18.76 -12.90 7.28
CA ALA A 171 18.57 -11.45 7.36
C ALA A 171 19.85 -10.76 7.86
N ARG A 172 20.51 -11.32 8.90
CA ARG A 172 21.80 -10.82 9.41
C ARG A 172 22.90 -10.86 8.36
N ALA A 173 23.00 -11.94 7.60
CA ALA A 173 24.01 -12.06 6.53
C ALA A 173 23.78 -11.03 5.41
N LEU A 174 22.52 -10.77 5.02
CA LEU A 174 22.17 -9.77 4.02
C LEU A 174 22.49 -8.36 4.52
N LEU A 175 22.22 -8.02 5.78
CA LEU A 175 22.60 -6.73 6.37
C LEU A 175 24.12 -6.53 6.38
N GLN A 176 24.89 -7.60 6.63
CA GLN A 176 26.35 -7.49 6.57
C GLN A 176 26.86 -7.12 5.18
N GLN A 177 26.21 -7.62 4.12
CA GLN A 177 26.56 -7.27 2.73
C GLN A 177 26.23 -5.78 2.43
N LEU A 178 25.14 -5.25 2.98
CA LEU A 178 24.73 -3.86 2.76
C LEU A 178 25.65 -2.81 3.41
N GLN A 179 26.57 -3.19 4.28
CA GLN A 179 27.59 -2.26 4.80
C GLN A 179 28.52 -1.73 3.70
N ALA A 180 28.58 -2.37 2.54
CA ALA A 180 29.35 -1.94 1.37
C ALA A 180 28.49 -1.21 0.31
N ASP A 181 27.22 -0.87 0.62
CA ASP A 181 26.36 -0.13 -0.31
C ASP A 181 26.91 1.27 -0.59
N THR A 182 26.67 1.75 -1.81
CA THR A 182 27.07 3.10 -2.23
C THR A 182 26.21 4.21 -1.63
N ASP A 183 24.99 3.90 -1.18
CA ASP A 183 24.10 4.84 -0.51
C ASP A 183 24.31 4.78 1.01
N HIS A 184 24.77 5.90 1.59
CA HIS A 184 25.04 6.01 3.03
C HIS A 184 23.80 5.75 3.90
N ARG A 185 22.58 5.99 3.39
CA ARG A 185 21.33 5.70 4.09
C ARG A 185 21.13 4.19 4.24
N VAL A 186 21.46 3.42 3.19
CA VAL A 186 21.41 1.96 3.21
C VAL A 186 22.44 1.40 4.20
N VAL A 187 23.68 1.92 4.17
CA VAL A 187 24.71 1.53 5.13
C VAL A 187 24.28 1.82 6.56
N ALA A 188 23.69 2.99 6.82
CA ALA A 188 23.20 3.37 8.16
C ALA A 188 22.07 2.43 8.62
N ALA A 189 21.10 2.13 7.76
CA ALA A 189 20.01 1.19 8.07
C ALA A 189 20.56 -0.22 8.37
N ALA A 190 21.52 -0.68 7.58
CA ALA A 190 22.17 -1.98 7.80
C ALA A 190 22.92 -2.05 9.14
N LEU A 191 23.68 -1.02 9.48
CA LEU A 191 24.39 -0.95 10.76
C LEU A 191 23.43 -0.93 11.94
N ASN A 192 22.34 -0.16 11.86
CA ASN A 192 21.31 -0.11 12.88
C ASN A 192 20.66 -1.49 13.08
N GLY A 193 20.32 -2.18 11.99
CA GLY A 193 19.74 -3.53 12.04
C GLY A 193 20.66 -4.61 12.61
N LEU A 194 21.97 -4.38 12.65
CA LEU A 194 22.96 -5.32 13.20
C LEU A 194 23.29 -5.07 14.68
N GLN A 195 22.95 -3.90 15.23
CA GLN A 195 23.31 -3.48 16.60
C GLN A 195 22.37 -4.01 17.69
N GLY A 196 21.28 -4.67 17.34
CA GLY A 196 20.26 -5.19 18.24
C GLY A 196 20.53 -6.58 18.82
#